data_d17e1af633a69c738262a8a001dda874
#
_entry.id   d17e1af633a69c738262a8a001dda874
#
_cell.length_a   1.000
_cell.length_b   1.000
_cell.length_c   1.000
_cell.angle_alpha   90.00
_cell.angle_beta   90.00
_cell.angle_gamma   90.00
#
_symmetry.space_group_name_H-M   'P 1'
#
loop_
_entity.id
_entity.type
_entity.pdbx_description
1 polymer ?
#
loop_
_entity_poly.entity_id
_entity_poly.type
_entity_poly.pdbx_seq_one_letter_code
_entity_poly.pdbx_strand_id
1 'polypeptide(L)'
;MHEPSGSKFDWDGVTGNVLWPADPTPVDQASNDDSLVLRLEDGSVRFLLAGDIQKKVEQRLVAQDAEIAADFLKVPHHGSKTSSTRDFVGAVAPKVAVVSAGEANPFGHPASATIERYAQAGVRLLRTDRDGAITALTDGHTLTINTFAESHPN
;
A
#
# COMPACT_ATOMS: atom_id res chain seq x y z
N MET A 1 18.39 10.51 -4.64
CA MET A 1 17.63 11.18 -5.71
C MET A 1 16.21 11.33 -5.17
N HIS A 2 15.65 12.51 -5.18
CA HIS A 2 14.31 12.76 -4.65
C HIS A 2 13.38 12.98 -5.85
N GLU A 3 12.33 12.17 -5.95
CA GLU A 3 11.30 12.32 -6.99
C GLU A 3 10.10 13.07 -6.40
N PRO A 4 9.78 14.27 -6.85
CA PRO A 4 8.63 15.02 -6.35
C PRO A 4 7.31 14.39 -6.81
N SER A 5 6.24 14.69 -6.09
CA SER A 5 4.88 14.32 -6.48
C SER A 5 4.57 14.79 -7.91
N GLY A 6 3.91 13.93 -8.67
CA GLY A 6 3.63 14.14 -10.10
C GLY A 6 4.72 13.64 -11.05
N SER A 7 5.88 13.18 -10.53
CA SER A 7 6.87 12.50 -11.36
C SER A 7 6.27 11.22 -11.93
N LYS A 8 6.42 11.06 -13.25
CA LYS A 8 5.97 9.87 -13.97
C LYS A 8 7.16 9.21 -14.65
N PHE A 9 7.14 7.90 -14.71
CA PHE A 9 8.13 7.11 -15.41
C PHE A 9 7.46 5.93 -16.11
N ASP A 10 8.16 5.36 -17.08
CA ASP A 10 7.76 4.16 -17.80
C ASP A 10 8.92 3.18 -17.78
N TRP A 11 8.62 1.92 -17.46
CA TRP A 11 9.55 0.81 -17.51
C TRP A 11 8.96 -0.31 -18.35
N ASP A 12 9.27 -0.31 -19.63
CA ASP A 12 8.89 -1.38 -20.55
C ASP A 12 7.36 -1.68 -20.52
N GLY A 13 6.56 -0.60 -20.48
CA GLY A 13 5.11 -0.66 -20.47
C GLY A 13 4.47 -0.60 -19.06
N VAL A 14 5.25 -0.69 -17.99
CA VAL A 14 4.78 -0.40 -16.63
C VAL A 14 4.95 1.08 -16.35
N THR A 15 3.84 1.79 -16.15
CA THR A 15 3.89 3.21 -15.79
C THR A 15 3.90 3.41 -14.29
N GLY A 16 4.67 4.38 -13.82
CA GLY A 16 4.72 4.77 -12.41
C GLY A 16 4.39 6.23 -12.21
N ASN A 17 3.65 6.53 -11.14
CA ASN A 17 3.32 7.89 -10.74
C ASN A 17 3.60 8.08 -9.25
N VAL A 18 4.45 9.05 -8.91
CA VAL A 18 4.71 9.46 -7.53
C VAL A 18 3.57 10.37 -7.07
N LEU A 19 2.81 9.92 -6.09
CA LEU A 19 1.66 10.65 -5.55
C LEU A 19 2.02 11.50 -4.33
N TRP A 20 3.08 11.11 -3.60
CA TRP A 20 3.54 11.77 -2.39
C TRP A 20 5.04 11.47 -2.15
N PRO A 21 5.84 12.34 -1.49
CA PRO A 21 5.47 13.66 -0.98
C PRO A 21 5.38 14.72 -2.09
N ALA A 22 4.60 15.79 -1.85
CA ALA A 22 4.49 16.91 -2.81
C ALA A 22 5.81 17.70 -2.89
N ASP A 23 6.44 17.92 -1.74
CA ASP A 23 7.71 18.63 -1.59
C ASP A 23 8.71 17.81 -0.78
N PRO A 24 10.02 17.93 -1.07
CA PRO A 24 11.04 17.23 -0.28
C PRO A 24 11.11 17.79 1.13
N THR A 25 11.07 16.87 2.11
CA THR A 25 11.34 17.22 3.52
C THR A 25 12.82 17.03 3.81
N PRO A 26 13.50 17.99 4.49
CA PRO A 26 14.87 17.80 4.95
C PRO A 26 15.00 16.52 5.79
N VAL A 27 16.09 15.77 5.61
CA VAL A 27 16.29 14.43 6.22
C VAL A 27 16.22 14.47 7.75
N ASP A 28 16.69 15.56 8.36
CA ASP A 28 16.65 15.79 9.80
C ASP A 28 15.24 16.09 10.36
N GLN A 29 14.26 16.33 9.48
CA GLN A 29 12.86 16.60 9.82
C GLN A 29 11.92 15.55 9.26
N ALA A 30 12.43 14.55 8.57
CA ALA A 30 11.63 13.51 7.93
C ALA A 30 10.87 12.66 8.97
N SER A 31 9.64 12.34 8.65
CA SER A 31 8.71 11.52 9.42
C SER A 31 8.11 10.41 8.56
N ASN A 32 7.31 9.54 9.14
CA ASN A 32 6.59 8.51 8.38
C ASN A 32 5.70 9.13 7.29
N ASP A 33 5.16 10.32 7.54
CA ASP A 33 4.32 11.04 6.57
C ASP A 33 5.10 11.60 5.37
N ASP A 34 6.42 11.47 5.35
CA ASP A 34 7.29 11.79 4.21
C ASP A 34 7.64 10.56 3.35
N SER A 35 7.05 9.42 3.66
CA SER A 35 7.22 8.19 2.88
C SER A 35 6.71 8.35 1.45
N LEU A 36 7.42 7.74 0.51
CA LEU A 36 7.01 7.70 -0.89
C LEU A 36 5.68 6.94 -1.04
N VAL A 37 4.72 7.57 -1.71
CA VAL A 37 3.52 6.88 -2.21
C VAL A 37 3.63 6.76 -3.71
N LEU A 38 3.66 5.52 -4.18
CA LEU A 38 3.87 5.18 -5.58
C LEU A 38 2.69 4.38 -6.12
N ARG A 39 2.10 4.84 -7.20
CA ARG A 39 1.14 4.09 -7.98
C ARG A 39 1.81 3.54 -9.22
N LEU A 40 1.70 2.24 -9.41
CA LEU A 40 2.16 1.54 -10.61
C LEU A 40 0.96 1.03 -11.40
N GLU A 41 1.08 1.01 -12.71
CA GLU A 41 0.06 0.49 -13.62
C GLU A 41 0.73 -0.33 -14.71
N ASP A 42 0.29 -1.57 -14.83
CA ASP A 42 0.64 -2.51 -15.90
C ASP A 42 -0.65 -2.92 -16.61
N GLY A 43 -0.86 -2.40 -17.81
CA GLY A 43 -2.11 -2.57 -18.54
C GLY A 43 -3.33 -2.11 -17.73
N SER A 44 -4.17 -3.05 -17.29
CA SER A 44 -5.36 -2.78 -16.47
C SER A 44 -5.16 -3.02 -14.98
N VAL A 45 -3.99 -3.51 -14.55
CA VAL A 45 -3.70 -3.85 -13.16
C VAL A 45 -2.93 -2.72 -12.47
N ARG A 46 -3.42 -2.30 -11.32
CA ARG A 46 -2.89 -1.16 -10.58
C ARG A 46 -2.43 -1.55 -9.19
N PHE A 47 -1.27 -1.06 -8.82
CA PHE A 47 -0.65 -1.25 -7.50
C PHE A 47 -0.52 0.10 -6.81
N LEU A 48 -0.83 0.15 -5.51
CA LEU A 48 -0.52 1.28 -4.66
C LEU A 48 0.44 0.85 -3.56
N LEU A 49 1.64 1.44 -3.55
CA LEU A 49 2.66 1.27 -2.52
C LEU A 49 2.66 2.51 -1.64
N ALA A 50 2.08 2.40 -0.46
CA ALA A 50 1.74 3.56 0.36
C ALA A 50 2.82 3.94 1.40
N GLY A 51 3.96 3.23 1.43
CA GLY A 51 5.00 3.48 2.44
C GLY A 51 4.44 3.43 3.86
N ASP A 52 4.90 4.33 4.72
CA ASP A 52 4.48 4.42 6.11
C ASP A 52 3.63 5.67 6.40
N ILE A 53 2.96 6.19 5.35
CA ILE A 53 2.04 7.34 5.52
C ILE A 53 0.97 7.06 6.56
N GLN A 54 0.51 8.13 7.20
CA GLN A 54 -0.50 8.08 8.23
C GLN A 54 -1.75 8.87 7.81
N LYS A 55 -2.74 8.90 8.67
CA LYS A 55 -4.06 9.54 8.47
C LYS A 55 -3.99 10.91 7.79
N LYS A 56 -3.01 11.74 8.14
CA LYS A 56 -2.91 13.11 7.61
C LYS A 56 -2.64 13.12 6.10
N VAL A 57 -1.72 12.25 5.65
CA VAL A 57 -1.40 12.13 4.21
C VAL A 57 -2.52 11.41 3.48
N GLU A 58 -3.09 10.34 4.06
CA GLU A 58 -4.25 9.65 3.49
C GLU A 58 -5.39 10.63 3.20
N GLN A 59 -5.73 11.48 4.17
CA GLN A 59 -6.76 12.50 4.01
C GLN A 59 -6.44 13.52 2.91
N ARG A 60 -5.16 13.90 2.76
CA ARG A 60 -4.74 14.80 1.68
C ARG A 60 -4.90 14.15 0.31
N LEU A 61 -4.45 12.90 0.16
CA LEU A 61 -4.58 12.16 -1.11
C LEU A 61 -6.06 12.02 -1.52
N VAL A 62 -6.94 11.70 -0.57
CA VAL A 62 -8.38 11.62 -0.82
C VAL A 62 -8.97 12.98 -1.16
N ALA A 63 -8.63 14.05 -0.42
CA ALA A 63 -9.16 15.39 -0.62
C ALA A 63 -8.70 16.04 -1.93
N GLN A 64 -7.55 15.64 -2.45
CA GLN A 64 -7.00 16.12 -3.72
C GLN A 64 -7.53 15.32 -4.93
N ASP A 65 -8.45 14.38 -4.70
CA ASP A 65 -8.96 13.47 -5.73
C ASP A 65 -7.82 12.77 -6.49
N ALA A 66 -6.74 12.45 -5.75
CA ALA A 66 -5.59 11.77 -6.31
C ALA A 66 -6.01 10.40 -6.85
N GLU A 67 -5.45 10.00 -7.98
CA GLU A 67 -5.69 8.69 -8.58
C GLU A 67 -5.05 7.58 -7.73
N ILE A 68 -5.66 7.27 -6.57
CA ILE A 68 -5.17 6.25 -5.63
C ILE A 68 -5.87 4.89 -5.79
N ALA A 69 -6.89 4.78 -6.64
CA ALA A 69 -7.58 3.52 -6.90
C ALA A 69 -6.60 2.46 -7.43
N ALA A 70 -6.61 1.26 -6.81
CA ALA A 70 -5.67 0.20 -7.14
C ALA A 70 -6.25 -1.18 -6.84
N ASP A 71 -5.83 -2.20 -7.61
CA ASP A 71 -6.24 -3.60 -7.40
C ASP A 71 -5.45 -4.25 -6.25
N PHE A 72 -4.20 -3.82 -6.06
CA PHE A 72 -3.30 -4.24 -4.99
C PHE A 72 -2.87 -3.06 -4.14
N LEU A 73 -2.94 -3.20 -2.82
CA LEU A 73 -2.47 -2.20 -1.85
C LEU A 73 -1.39 -2.80 -0.94
N LYS A 74 -0.18 -2.22 -0.94
CA LYS A 74 0.73 -2.37 0.20
C LYS A 74 0.20 -1.49 1.33
N VAL A 75 -0.31 -2.13 2.39
CA VAL A 75 -0.92 -1.44 3.53
C VAL A 75 0.06 -0.44 4.16
N PRO A 76 -0.35 0.82 4.36
CA PRO A 76 0.53 1.83 4.94
C PRO A 76 0.89 1.51 6.40
N HIS A 77 2.10 1.88 6.78
CA HIS A 77 2.64 1.83 8.13
C HIS A 77 2.41 0.48 8.82
N HIS A 78 2.66 -0.61 8.11
CA HIS A 78 2.53 -2.00 8.59
C HIS A 78 1.17 -2.33 9.22
N GLY A 79 0.13 -1.59 8.88
CA GLY A 79 -1.20 -1.73 9.48
C GLY A 79 -1.33 -1.10 10.88
N SER A 80 -0.57 -0.05 11.16
CA SER A 80 -0.69 0.75 12.38
C SER A 80 -2.12 1.26 12.58
N LYS A 81 -2.53 1.48 13.83
CA LYS A 81 -3.80 2.14 14.17
C LYS A 81 -3.93 3.58 13.66
N THR A 82 -2.79 4.22 13.32
CA THR A 82 -2.73 5.60 12.83
C THR A 82 -2.87 5.73 11.32
N SER A 83 -2.99 4.60 10.60
CA SER A 83 -3.12 4.53 9.15
C SER A 83 -4.36 3.74 8.71
N SER A 84 -4.55 3.61 7.41
CA SER A 84 -5.65 2.86 6.78
C SER A 84 -7.03 3.39 7.21
N THR A 85 -7.24 4.70 7.09
CA THR A 85 -8.55 5.30 7.36
C THR A 85 -9.64 4.72 6.45
N ARG A 86 -10.90 4.73 6.90
CA ARG A 86 -12.02 4.19 6.09
C ARG A 86 -12.13 4.88 4.74
N ASP A 87 -11.98 6.20 4.72
CA ASP A 87 -12.07 7.00 3.50
C ASP A 87 -10.95 6.63 2.52
N PHE A 88 -9.71 6.44 3.03
CA PHE A 88 -8.59 6.01 2.23
C PHE A 88 -8.79 4.59 1.66
N VAL A 89 -9.17 3.63 2.51
CA VAL A 89 -9.44 2.24 2.07
C VAL A 89 -10.56 2.21 1.05
N GLY A 90 -11.62 3.02 1.26
CA GLY A 90 -12.73 3.15 0.31
C GLY A 90 -12.34 3.79 -1.02
N ALA A 91 -11.46 4.80 -1.00
CA ALA A 91 -10.98 5.47 -2.21
C ALA A 91 -10.00 4.59 -3.02
N VAL A 92 -9.14 3.82 -2.33
CA VAL A 92 -8.26 2.84 -3.00
C VAL A 92 -9.06 1.66 -3.55
N ALA A 93 -10.06 1.18 -2.81
CA ALA A 93 -10.92 0.05 -3.12
C ALA A 93 -10.16 -1.19 -3.62
N PRO A 94 -9.13 -1.67 -2.91
CA PRO A 94 -8.28 -2.73 -3.39
C PRO A 94 -8.99 -4.09 -3.32
N LYS A 95 -8.69 -4.99 -4.27
CA LYS A 95 -9.11 -6.40 -4.20
C LYS A 95 -8.29 -7.16 -3.16
N VAL A 96 -6.98 -6.85 -3.11
CA VAL A 96 -6.02 -7.45 -2.18
C VAL A 96 -5.20 -6.37 -1.50
N ALA A 97 -5.09 -6.47 -0.18
CA ALA A 97 -4.20 -5.63 0.61
C ALA A 97 -3.18 -6.51 1.34
N VAL A 98 -1.92 -6.07 1.40
CA VAL A 98 -0.81 -6.81 2.01
C VAL A 98 -0.19 -6.02 3.13
N VAL A 99 -0.19 -6.60 4.33
CA VAL A 99 0.56 -6.11 5.48
C VAL A 99 1.92 -6.80 5.53
N SER A 100 2.99 -6.01 5.53
CA SER A 100 4.34 -6.49 5.84
C SER A 100 4.58 -6.31 7.34
N ALA A 101 4.61 -7.39 8.09
CA ALA A 101 4.84 -7.40 9.54
C ALA A 101 5.64 -8.65 9.94
N GLY A 102 6.46 -8.54 10.98
CA GLY A 102 7.13 -9.69 11.57
C GLY A 102 6.22 -10.43 12.55
N GLU A 103 6.40 -11.74 12.70
CA GLU A 103 5.58 -12.60 13.57
C GLU A 103 5.53 -12.13 15.04
N ALA A 104 6.65 -11.67 15.57
CA ALA A 104 6.76 -11.19 16.94
C ALA A 104 7.14 -9.71 17.02
N ASN A 105 6.57 -8.86 16.14
CA ASN A 105 6.94 -7.45 16.15
C ASN A 105 6.48 -6.75 17.44
N PRO A 106 7.33 -5.90 18.04
CA PRO A 106 7.04 -5.27 19.32
C PRO A 106 5.97 -4.17 19.25
N PHE A 107 5.57 -3.77 18.03
CA PHE A 107 4.62 -2.68 17.81
C PHE A 107 3.16 -3.15 17.82
N GLY A 108 2.93 -4.47 17.84
CA GLY A 108 1.58 -5.04 17.76
C GLY A 108 0.88 -4.78 16.42
N HIS A 109 1.66 -4.69 15.33
CA HIS A 109 1.14 -4.51 13.98
C HIS A 109 0.89 -5.86 13.29
N PRO A 110 -0.17 -5.95 12.47
CA PRO A 110 -1.22 -4.94 12.26
C PRO A 110 -2.15 -4.82 13.46
N ALA A 111 -2.62 -3.61 13.74
CA ALA A 111 -3.60 -3.36 14.80
C ALA A 111 -4.96 -4.00 14.46
N SER A 112 -5.66 -4.53 15.47
CA SER A 112 -6.97 -5.19 15.28
C SER A 112 -7.97 -4.28 14.57
N ALA A 113 -8.03 -3.00 14.95
CA ALA A 113 -8.91 -2.02 14.30
C ALA A 113 -8.59 -1.81 12.81
N THR A 114 -7.34 -1.99 12.39
CA THR A 114 -6.96 -1.92 10.99
C THR A 114 -7.40 -3.17 10.23
N ILE A 115 -7.20 -4.35 10.82
CA ILE A 115 -7.71 -5.63 10.26
C ILE A 115 -9.22 -5.56 10.05
N GLU A 116 -9.96 -5.09 11.05
CA GLU A 116 -11.42 -4.95 11.00
C GLU A 116 -11.87 -4.01 9.87
N ARG A 117 -11.16 -2.90 9.62
CA ARG A 117 -11.50 -1.97 8.54
C ARG A 117 -11.41 -2.63 7.16
N TYR A 118 -10.36 -3.40 6.89
CA TYR A 118 -10.23 -4.15 5.64
C TYR A 118 -11.29 -5.23 5.51
N ALA A 119 -11.59 -5.95 6.59
CA ALA A 119 -12.66 -6.95 6.62
C ALA A 119 -14.04 -6.32 6.33
N GLN A 120 -14.36 -5.18 6.96
CA GLN A 120 -15.59 -4.44 6.71
C GLN A 120 -15.70 -3.89 5.29
N ALA A 121 -14.56 -3.59 4.66
CA ALA A 121 -14.50 -3.16 3.27
C ALA A 121 -14.54 -4.33 2.26
N GLY A 122 -14.60 -5.59 2.73
CA GLY A 122 -14.60 -6.78 1.87
C GLY A 122 -13.27 -7.04 1.17
N VAL A 123 -12.16 -6.47 1.65
CA VAL A 123 -10.83 -6.59 1.07
C VAL A 123 -10.15 -7.88 1.55
N ARG A 124 -9.58 -8.67 0.63
CA ARG A 124 -8.69 -9.79 0.99
C ARG A 124 -7.41 -9.25 1.60
N LEU A 125 -7.27 -9.39 2.92
CA LEU A 125 -6.09 -8.96 3.66
C LEU A 125 -5.13 -10.13 3.87
N LEU A 126 -3.91 -10.02 3.35
CA LEU A 126 -2.80 -10.95 3.55
C LEU A 126 -1.74 -10.33 4.47
N ARG A 127 -1.02 -11.19 5.21
CA ARG A 127 -0.07 -10.75 6.23
C ARG A 127 1.18 -11.61 6.19
N THR A 128 2.36 -10.99 6.08
CA THR A 128 3.62 -11.74 6.00
C THR A 128 3.95 -12.52 7.27
N ASP A 129 3.44 -12.11 8.43
CA ASP A 129 3.59 -12.81 9.71
C ASP A 129 2.74 -14.10 9.81
N ARG A 130 1.83 -14.34 8.88
CA ARG A 130 0.95 -15.53 8.82
C ARG A 130 1.09 -16.29 7.51
N ASP A 131 1.11 -15.56 6.41
CA ASP A 131 1.08 -16.12 5.06
C ASP A 131 2.50 -16.32 4.50
N GLY A 132 3.53 -15.90 5.25
CA GLY A 132 4.93 -15.92 4.81
C GLY A 132 5.21 -14.90 3.71
N ALA A 133 6.13 -15.23 2.81
CA ALA A 133 6.41 -14.38 1.65
C ALA A 133 5.17 -14.30 0.75
N ILE A 134 4.86 -13.07 0.30
CA ILE A 134 3.72 -12.80 -0.59
C ILE A 134 4.26 -12.23 -1.89
N THR A 135 3.93 -12.87 -3.00
CA THR A 135 4.32 -12.45 -4.34
C THR A 135 3.08 -12.04 -5.12
N ALA A 136 3.09 -10.82 -5.65
CA ALA A 136 2.07 -10.33 -6.57
C ALA A 136 2.66 -10.24 -7.98
N LEU A 137 2.00 -10.86 -8.95
CA LEU A 137 2.41 -10.91 -10.35
C LEU A 137 1.29 -10.38 -11.23
N THR A 138 1.65 -9.74 -12.32
CA THR A 138 0.70 -9.31 -13.35
C THR A 138 1.22 -9.61 -14.75
N ASP A 139 0.29 -9.80 -15.67
CA ASP A 139 0.51 -9.90 -17.11
C ASP A 139 -0.14 -8.70 -17.86
N GLY A 140 -0.45 -7.62 -17.13
CA GLY A 140 -1.17 -6.46 -17.62
C GLY A 140 -2.71 -6.60 -17.60
N HIS A 141 -3.24 -7.81 -17.37
CA HIS A 141 -4.68 -8.08 -17.36
C HIS A 141 -5.14 -8.75 -16.08
N THR A 142 -4.31 -9.62 -15.54
CA THR A 142 -4.62 -10.45 -14.38
C THR A 142 -3.65 -10.15 -13.24
N LEU A 143 -4.16 -10.03 -12.03
CA LEU A 143 -3.38 -9.99 -10.80
C LEU A 143 -3.38 -11.38 -10.16
N THR A 144 -2.20 -12.00 -10.08
CA THR A 144 -1.99 -13.30 -9.41
C THR A 144 -1.24 -13.10 -8.10
N ILE A 145 -1.76 -13.69 -7.02
CA ILE A 145 -1.15 -13.62 -5.69
C ILE A 145 -0.76 -15.04 -5.24
N ASN A 146 0.50 -15.21 -4.88
CA ASN A 146 1.03 -16.44 -4.30
C ASN A 146 1.55 -16.16 -2.90
N THR A 147 1.27 -17.04 -1.95
CA THR A 147 1.82 -16.98 -0.59
C THR A 147 2.72 -18.19 -0.34
N PHE A 148 3.72 -18.04 0.53
CA PHE A 148 4.60 -19.15 0.90
C PHE A 148 3.83 -20.25 1.62
N ALA A 149 2.88 -19.90 2.49
CA ALA A 149 2.07 -20.84 3.24
C ALA A 149 1.17 -21.72 2.34
N GLU A 150 0.59 -21.14 1.27
CA GLU A 150 -0.20 -21.90 0.30
C GLU A 150 0.67 -22.83 -0.55
N SER A 151 1.91 -22.43 -0.83
CA SER A 151 2.86 -23.22 -1.63
C SER A 151 3.50 -24.36 -0.84
N HIS A 152 3.52 -24.28 0.50
CA HIS A 152 4.13 -25.24 1.43
C HIS A 152 3.18 -25.54 2.57
N PRO A 153 2.05 -26.24 2.33
CA PRO A 153 1.12 -26.64 3.40
C PRO A 153 1.83 -27.61 4.35
N ASN A 154 1.73 -27.36 5.66
CA ASN A 154 2.27 -28.23 6.72
C ASN A 154 1.53 -29.58 6.77
#